data_61c68b9e920bf2000eae9d33bf88bda4
#
_entry.id   61c68b9e920bf2000eae9d33bf88bda4
#
_cell.length_a   1.000
_cell.length_b   1.000
_cell.length_c   1.000
_cell.angle_alpha   90.00
_cell.angle_beta   90.00
_cell.angle_gamma   90.00
#
_symmetry.space_group_name_H-M   'P 1'
#
loop_
_entity.id
_entity.type
_entity.pdbx_description
1 polymer ?
#
loop_
_entity_poly.entity_id
_entity_poly.type
_entity_poly.pdbx_seq_one_letter_code
_entity_poly.pdbx_strand_id
1 'polypeptide(L)'
;DPDAVVAKVAAALAAPSVRAAAVAEHWRELYVAVPATDDVLLEGYLDLAWRSTEDGVDGLTVLDYKTDAFTDDVDLDAKVARYRHQGAAYALALGRITGRPVHRMVFCFVGGPDGTPAIERRVDNLDAAVAEVEALLAAQAPSLGRPDAD
;
A
#
# COMPACT_ATOMS: atom_id res chain seq x y z
N ASP A 1 -17.35 14.47 14.64
CA ASP A 1 -18.64 13.82 14.88
C ASP A 1 -18.42 12.31 15.08
N PRO A 2 -18.77 11.76 16.27
CA PRO A 2 -18.60 10.33 16.56
C PRO A 2 -19.37 9.41 15.60
N ASP A 3 -20.54 9.81 15.16
CA ASP A 3 -21.37 9.00 14.26
C ASP A 3 -20.73 8.87 12.88
N ALA A 4 -20.08 9.93 12.39
CA ALA A 4 -19.33 9.88 11.13
C ALA A 4 -18.11 8.94 11.22
N VAL A 5 -17.44 8.90 12.37
CA VAL A 5 -16.33 7.96 12.60
C VAL A 5 -16.84 6.52 12.61
N VAL A 6 -17.93 6.26 13.34
CA VAL A 6 -18.55 4.92 13.39
C VAL A 6 -18.98 4.46 12.00
N ALA A 7 -19.58 5.34 11.20
CA ALA A 7 -19.98 5.03 9.83
C ALA A 7 -18.78 4.63 8.95
N LYS A 8 -17.66 5.36 9.05
CA LYS A 8 -16.42 5.03 8.31
C LYS A 8 -15.83 3.69 8.74
N VAL A 9 -15.80 3.42 10.03
CA VAL A 9 -15.33 2.13 10.55
C VAL A 9 -16.23 0.98 10.06
N ALA A 10 -17.53 1.16 10.10
CA ALA A 10 -18.48 0.16 9.61
C ALA A 10 -18.29 -0.10 8.09
N ALA A 11 -18.09 0.96 7.30
CA ALA A 11 -17.81 0.85 5.88
C ALA A 11 -16.50 0.07 5.61
N ALA A 12 -15.45 0.37 6.37
CA ALA A 12 -14.18 -0.34 6.27
C ALA A 12 -14.32 -1.83 6.59
N LEU A 13 -15.02 -2.17 7.67
CA LEU A 13 -15.24 -3.56 8.08
C LEU A 13 -16.10 -4.35 7.09
N ALA A 14 -16.96 -3.69 6.34
CA ALA A 14 -17.80 -4.30 5.30
C ALA A 14 -17.05 -4.45 3.95
N ALA A 15 -15.89 -3.83 3.78
CA ALA A 15 -15.13 -3.89 2.53
C ALA A 15 -14.70 -5.34 2.20
N PRO A 16 -14.83 -5.78 0.94
CA PRO A 16 -14.53 -7.17 0.55
C PRO A 16 -13.13 -7.64 0.93
N SER A 17 -12.11 -6.82 0.72
CA SER A 17 -10.73 -7.16 1.07
C SER A 17 -10.52 -7.29 2.58
N VAL A 18 -11.16 -6.43 3.37
CA VAL A 18 -11.08 -6.50 4.84
C VAL A 18 -11.74 -7.79 5.36
N ARG A 19 -12.85 -8.18 4.77
CA ARG A 19 -13.52 -9.45 5.09
C ARG A 19 -12.67 -10.65 4.68
N ALA A 20 -12.01 -10.61 3.54
CA ALA A 20 -11.08 -11.65 3.10
C ALA A 20 -9.88 -11.77 4.05
N ALA A 21 -9.32 -10.65 4.48
CA ALA A 21 -8.24 -10.62 5.46
C ALA A 21 -8.64 -11.22 6.82
N ALA A 22 -9.86 -10.96 7.26
CA ALA A 22 -10.35 -11.42 8.57
C ALA A 22 -10.38 -12.95 8.72
N VAL A 23 -10.53 -13.70 7.63
CA VAL A 23 -10.54 -15.17 7.61
C VAL A 23 -9.21 -15.78 7.18
N ALA A 24 -8.21 -14.98 6.85
CA ALA A 24 -6.86 -15.39 6.50
C ALA A 24 -5.88 -15.07 7.63
N GLU A 25 -4.68 -15.63 7.54
CA GLU A 25 -3.57 -15.16 8.36
C GLU A 25 -3.30 -13.70 7.99
N HIS A 26 -3.39 -12.79 8.97
CA HIS A 26 -3.29 -11.36 8.72
C HIS A 26 -2.55 -10.61 9.82
N TRP A 27 -2.04 -9.45 9.46
CA TRP A 27 -1.32 -8.52 10.34
C TRP A 27 -1.91 -7.13 10.19
N ARG A 28 -2.15 -6.48 11.31
CA ARG A 28 -2.63 -5.10 11.38
C ARG A 28 -1.55 -4.20 11.94
N GLU A 29 -1.48 -2.96 11.42
CA GLU A 29 -0.52 -1.97 11.88
C GLU A 29 0.92 -2.52 11.89
N LEU A 30 1.29 -3.21 10.81
CA LEU A 30 2.58 -3.87 10.69
C LEU A 30 3.66 -2.84 10.37
N TYR A 31 4.61 -2.68 11.29
CA TYR A 31 5.80 -1.87 11.01
C TYR A 31 6.73 -2.61 10.05
N VAL A 32 7.15 -1.90 9.02
CA VAL A 32 8.13 -2.39 8.04
C VAL A 32 9.29 -1.42 7.93
N ALA A 33 10.50 -1.94 7.90
CA ALA A 33 11.71 -1.17 7.69
C ALA A 33 12.70 -2.00 6.89
N VAL A 34 13.17 -1.45 5.79
CA VAL A 34 14.13 -2.13 4.91
C VAL A 34 15.10 -1.10 4.32
N PRO A 35 16.39 -1.40 4.26
CA PRO A 35 17.31 -0.57 3.50
C PRO A 35 16.90 -0.54 2.02
N ALA A 36 16.64 0.64 1.51
CA ALA A 36 16.37 0.84 0.10
C ALA A 36 17.68 1.00 -0.69
N THR A 37 18.62 1.73 -0.07
CA THR A 37 20.02 1.89 -0.50
C THR A 37 20.89 1.88 0.75
N ASP A 38 22.21 2.01 0.60
CA ASP A 38 23.15 2.07 1.73
C ASP A 38 22.82 3.23 2.70
N ASP A 39 22.26 4.33 2.18
CA ASP A 39 22.00 5.56 2.92
C ASP A 39 20.51 5.87 3.12
N VAL A 40 19.61 5.06 2.57
CA VAL A 40 18.16 5.31 2.60
C VAL A 40 17.44 4.12 3.23
N LEU A 41 16.72 4.39 4.31
CA LEU A 41 15.82 3.45 4.96
C LEU A 41 14.39 3.70 4.47
N LEU A 42 13.76 2.68 3.93
CA LEU A 42 12.34 2.68 3.61
C LEU A 42 11.57 2.10 4.80
N GLU A 43 10.77 2.92 5.46
CA GLU A 43 10.03 2.50 6.65
C GLU A 43 8.61 3.06 6.69
N GLY A 44 7.73 2.39 7.41
CA GLY A 44 6.37 2.83 7.63
C GLY A 44 5.52 1.77 8.31
N TYR A 45 4.24 2.09 8.49
CA TYR A 45 3.25 1.17 9.01
C TYR A 45 2.28 0.78 7.90
N LEU A 46 2.10 -0.51 7.71
CA LEU A 46 1.04 -1.06 6.85
C LEU A 46 -0.22 -1.21 7.69
N ASP A 47 -1.34 -0.68 7.21
CA ASP A 47 -2.61 -0.80 7.95
C ASP A 47 -3.05 -2.25 8.06
N LEU A 48 -2.98 -3.01 6.96
CA LEU A 48 -3.40 -4.40 6.90
C LEU A 48 -2.61 -5.15 5.81
N ALA A 49 -2.15 -6.33 6.16
CA ALA A 49 -1.58 -7.29 5.22
C ALA A 49 -2.12 -8.67 5.52
N TRP A 50 -2.33 -9.50 4.52
CA TRP A 50 -2.78 -10.88 4.73
C TRP A 50 -2.25 -11.82 3.69
N ARG A 51 -2.20 -13.10 4.08
CA ARG A 51 -1.80 -14.17 3.18
C ARG A 51 -2.87 -14.41 2.14
N SER A 52 -2.46 -14.43 0.89
CA SER A 52 -3.34 -14.63 -0.25
C SER A 52 -2.69 -15.50 -1.31
N THR A 53 -3.53 -16.16 -2.09
CA THR A 53 -3.06 -17.00 -3.21
C THR A 53 -3.60 -16.41 -4.50
N GLU A 54 -2.74 -16.24 -5.49
CA GLU A 54 -3.09 -15.76 -6.82
C GLU A 54 -2.43 -16.66 -7.86
N ASP A 55 -3.20 -17.16 -8.79
CA ASP A 55 -2.75 -18.14 -9.82
C ASP A 55 -1.98 -19.34 -9.23
N GLY A 56 -2.41 -19.81 -8.07
CA GLY A 56 -1.77 -20.93 -7.35
C GLY A 56 -0.49 -20.56 -6.60
N VAL A 57 -0.08 -19.30 -6.61
CA VAL A 57 1.11 -18.82 -5.90
C VAL A 57 0.73 -18.19 -4.55
N ASP A 58 1.33 -18.72 -3.49
CA ASP A 58 1.18 -18.16 -2.15
C ASP A 58 1.98 -16.84 -2.03
N GLY A 59 1.34 -15.84 -1.46
CA GLY A 59 1.93 -14.52 -1.28
C GLY A 59 1.12 -13.67 -0.34
N LEU A 60 1.20 -12.37 -0.52
CA LEU A 60 0.60 -11.38 0.36
C LEU A 60 -0.22 -10.36 -0.43
N THR A 61 -1.27 -9.86 0.20
CA THR A 61 -2.00 -8.66 -0.24
C THR A 61 -1.89 -7.61 0.85
N VAL A 62 -1.74 -6.36 0.45
CA VAL A 62 -1.62 -5.19 1.34
C VAL A 62 -2.78 -4.26 1.10
N LEU A 63 -3.32 -3.70 2.17
CA LEU A 63 -4.38 -2.70 2.12
C LEU A 63 -4.01 -1.50 2.98
N ASP A 64 -4.27 -0.32 2.45
CA ASP A 64 -4.10 0.94 3.14
C ASP A 64 -5.43 1.70 3.14
N TYR A 65 -5.89 2.12 4.31
CA TYR A 65 -7.11 2.90 4.44
C TYR A 65 -6.85 4.36 4.07
N LYS A 66 -7.75 4.94 3.28
CA LYS A 66 -7.71 6.35 2.91
C LYS A 66 -8.99 7.04 3.39
N THR A 67 -8.83 8.07 4.18
CA THR A 67 -9.93 8.85 4.74
C THR A 67 -10.23 10.11 3.94
N ASP A 68 -9.51 10.35 2.87
CA ASP A 68 -9.73 11.46 1.94
C ASP A 68 -11.19 11.48 1.48
N ALA A 69 -11.81 12.63 1.52
CA ALA A 69 -13.12 12.81 0.90
C ALA A 69 -12.99 12.65 -0.63
N PHE A 70 -13.95 12.02 -1.23
CA PHE A 70 -14.02 11.85 -2.69
C PHE A 70 -15.43 12.09 -3.19
N THR A 71 -15.55 12.51 -4.44
CA THR A 71 -16.82 12.91 -5.06
C THR A 71 -17.30 11.91 -6.12
N ASP A 72 -16.39 11.39 -6.95
CA ASP A 72 -16.70 10.52 -8.07
C ASP A 72 -15.50 9.64 -8.45
N ASP A 73 -15.66 8.81 -9.47
CA ASP A 73 -14.61 7.91 -9.95
C ASP A 73 -13.40 8.64 -10.52
N VAL A 74 -13.59 9.80 -11.15
CA VAL A 74 -12.48 10.61 -11.68
C VAL A 74 -11.62 11.15 -10.55
N ASP A 75 -12.23 11.62 -9.47
CA ASP A 75 -11.54 12.06 -8.27
C ASP A 75 -10.79 10.90 -7.60
N LEU A 76 -11.41 9.72 -7.50
CA LEU A 76 -10.76 8.52 -6.99
C LEU A 76 -9.55 8.10 -7.82
N ASP A 77 -9.65 8.11 -9.13
CA ASP A 77 -8.56 7.76 -10.03
C ASP A 77 -7.36 8.71 -9.86
N ALA A 78 -7.63 10.01 -9.68
CA ALA A 78 -6.59 10.99 -9.39
C ALA A 78 -5.90 10.73 -8.05
N LYS A 79 -6.66 10.33 -7.02
CA LYS A 79 -6.11 9.96 -5.71
C LYS A 79 -5.27 8.70 -5.77
N VAL A 80 -5.71 7.68 -6.49
CA VAL A 80 -4.94 6.45 -6.70
C VAL A 80 -3.61 6.76 -7.39
N ALA A 81 -3.63 7.60 -8.42
CA ALA A 81 -2.41 8.03 -9.10
C ALA A 81 -1.45 8.76 -8.15
N ARG A 82 -1.97 9.61 -7.26
CA ARG A 82 -1.16 10.31 -6.26
C ARG A 82 -0.52 9.37 -5.23
N TYR A 83 -1.23 8.31 -4.83
CA TYR A 83 -0.76 7.35 -3.82
C TYR A 83 -0.01 6.15 -4.40
N ARG A 84 0.08 6.06 -5.72
CA ARG A 84 0.68 4.91 -6.43
C ARG A 84 2.05 4.53 -5.91
N HIS A 85 2.97 5.49 -5.80
CA HIS A 85 4.33 5.23 -5.34
C HIS A 85 4.40 4.89 -3.84
N GLN A 86 3.55 5.47 -3.01
CA GLN A 86 3.45 5.08 -1.60
C GLN A 86 3.04 3.61 -1.47
N GLY A 87 2.01 3.19 -2.18
CA GLY A 87 1.56 1.82 -2.17
C GLY A 87 2.61 0.84 -2.70
N ALA A 88 3.28 1.21 -3.78
CA ALA A 88 4.37 0.42 -4.34
C ALA A 88 5.57 0.31 -3.38
N ALA A 89 5.89 1.37 -2.65
CA ALA A 89 6.95 1.36 -1.63
C ALA A 89 6.62 0.38 -0.49
N TYR A 90 5.37 0.34 -0.04
CA TYR A 90 4.93 -0.63 0.96
C TYR A 90 5.04 -2.07 0.44
N ALA A 91 4.59 -2.32 -0.78
CA ALA A 91 4.71 -3.64 -1.41
C ALA A 91 6.17 -4.08 -1.55
N LEU A 92 7.05 -3.18 -1.97
CA LEU A 92 8.49 -3.40 -2.08
C LEU A 92 9.09 -3.79 -0.72
N ALA A 93 8.80 -3.00 0.32
CA ALA A 93 9.33 -3.24 1.66
C ALA A 93 8.87 -4.60 2.20
N LEU A 94 7.58 -4.91 2.12
CA LEU A 94 7.03 -6.16 2.60
C LEU A 94 7.57 -7.36 1.82
N GLY A 95 7.69 -7.26 0.52
CA GLY A 95 8.26 -8.29 -0.33
C GLY A 95 9.72 -8.61 0.02
N ARG A 96 10.54 -7.58 0.27
CA ARG A 96 11.94 -7.73 0.69
C ARG A 96 12.08 -8.36 2.06
N ILE A 97 11.27 -7.93 3.03
CA ILE A 97 11.31 -8.44 4.41
C ILE A 97 10.88 -9.91 4.47
N THR A 98 9.83 -10.27 3.74
CA THR A 98 9.23 -11.61 3.82
C THR A 98 9.80 -12.61 2.83
N GLY A 99 10.44 -12.15 1.76
CA GLY A 99 10.84 -13.00 0.64
C GLY A 99 9.64 -13.58 -0.14
N ARG A 100 8.44 -13.06 0.09
CA ARG A 100 7.20 -13.52 -0.55
C ARG A 100 6.73 -12.50 -1.60
N PRO A 101 6.09 -12.94 -2.69
CA PRO A 101 5.49 -12.02 -3.63
C PRO A 101 4.34 -11.24 -2.97
N VAL A 102 4.26 -9.95 -3.24
CA VAL A 102 3.10 -9.13 -2.91
C VAL A 102 2.24 -9.04 -4.17
N HIS A 103 1.10 -9.72 -4.14
CA HIS A 103 0.23 -9.84 -5.31
C HIS A 103 -0.53 -8.56 -5.62
N ARG A 104 -0.98 -7.87 -4.57
CA ARG A 104 -1.85 -6.70 -4.70
C ARG A 104 -1.56 -5.68 -3.62
N MET A 105 -1.67 -4.42 -4.02
CA MET A 105 -1.76 -3.27 -3.13
C MET A 105 -3.12 -2.59 -3.35
N VAL A 106 -3.93 -2.53 -2.30
CA VAL A 106 -5.30 -2.03 -2.33
C VAL A 106 -5.41 -0.77 -1.49
N PHE A 107 -5.99 0.27 -2.04
CA PHE A 107 -6.45 1.43 -1.28
C PHE A 107 -7.94 1.27 -0.97
N CYS A 108 -8.30 1.39 0.29
CA CYS A 108 -9.68 1.33 0.76
C CYS A 108 -10.14 2.73 1.16
N PHE A 109 -10.91 3.37 0.29
CA PHE A 109 -11.41 4.73 0.50
C PHE A 109 -12.70 4.70 1.30
N VAL A 110 -12.67 5.28 2.49
CA VAL A 110 -13.79 5.34 3.44
C VAL A 110 -14.35 6.76 3.62
N GLY A 111 -13.80 7.74 2.90
CA GLY A 111 -14.12 9.15 3.04
C GLY A 111 -15.25 9.64 2.13
N GLY A 112 -16.04 8.76 1.54
CA GLY A 112 -17.20 9.14 0.73
C GLY A 112 -18.30 9.81 1.56
N PRO A 113 -19.35 10.32 0.89
CA PRO A 113 -20.51 10.87 1.58
C PRO A 113 -21.08 9.90 2.62
N ASP A 114 -21.72 10.43 3.67
CA ASP A 114 -22.28 9.62 4.74
C ASP A 114 -23.20 8.52 4.20
N GLY A 115 -23.02 7.30 4.73
CA GLY A 115 -23.79 6.13 4.31
C GLY A 115 -23.33 5.46 3.03
N THR A 116 -22.26 5.95 2.38
CA THR A 116 -21.67 5.26 1.22
C THR A 116 -20.76 4.12 1.65
N PRO A 117 -20.74 3.00 0.89
CA PRO A 117 -19.78 1.93 1.12
C PRO A 117 -18.35 2.41 0.92
N ALA A 118 -17.40 1.71 1.53
CA ALA A 118 -16.00 1.85 1.18
C ALA A 118 -15.77 1.45 -0.29
N ILE A 119 -14.90 2.16 -0.96
CA ILE A 119 -14.53 1.88 -2.35
C ILE A 119 -13.08 1.42 -2.39
N GLU A 120 -12.84 0.23 -2.93
CA GLU A 120 -11.50 -0.32 -3.10
C GLU A 120 -10.96 -0.02 -4.49
N ARG A 121 -9.70 0.38 -4.55
CA ARG A 121 -8.94 0.56 -5.78
C ARG A 121 -7.57 -0.10 -5.64
N ARG A 122 -7.15 -0.81 -6.66
CA ARG A 122 -5.81 -1.43 -6.70
C ARG A 122 -4.82 -0.53 -7.39
N VAL A 123 -3.56 -0.68 -7.03
CA VAL A 123 -2.47 -0.17 -7.86
C VAL A 123 -2.38 -1.02 -9.11
N ASP A 124 -2.70 -0.42 -10.26
CA ASP A 124 -2.58 -1.10 -11.54
C ASP A 124 -1.12 -1.37 -11.88
N ASN A 125 -0.85 -2.57 -12.38
CA ASN A 125 0.49 -3.02 -12.72
C ASN A 125 1.48 -2.75 -11.57
N LEU A 126 1.28 -3.45 -10.45
CA LEU A 126 2.06 -3.25 -9.23
C LEU A 126 3.57 -3.45 -9.47
N ASP A 127 3.95 -4.42 -10.30
CA ASP A 127 5.36 -4.67 -10.60
C ASP A 127 6.02 -3.47 -11.29
N ALA A 128 5.32 -2.82 -12.21
CA ALA A 128 5.80 -1.59 -12.83
C ALA A 128 5.90 -0.44 -11.81
N ALA A 129 4.92 -0.31 -10.93
CA ALA A 129 4.94 0.71 -9.87
C ALA A 129 6.12 0.50 -8.90
N VAL A 130 6.40 -0.75 -8.54
CA VAL A 130 7.56 -1.11 -7.72
C VAL A 130 8.86 -0.76 -8.43
N ALA A 131 8.99 -1.08 -9.72
CA ALA A 131 10.16 -0.71 -10.52
C ALA A 131 10.37 0.81 -10.61
N GLU A 132 9.27 1.58 -10.72
CA GLU A 132 9.32 3.05 -10.68
C GLU A 132 9.89 3.56 -9.34
N VAL A 133 9.45 2.99 -8.22
CA VAL A 133 9.95 3.34 -6.89
C VAL A 133 11.43 2.99 -6.75
N GLU A 134 11.83 1.80 -7.17
CA GLU A 134 13.24 1.39 -7.16
C GLU A 134 14.13 2.35 -7.97
N ALA A 135 13.68 2.78 -9.14
CA ALA A 135 14.38 3.76 -9.96
C ALA A 135 14.48 5.12 -9.27
N LEU A 136 13.41 5.59 -8.62
CA LEU A 136 13.41 6.85 -7.85
C LEU A 136 14.38 6.79 -6.67
N LEU A 137 14.42 5.69 -5.94
CA LEU A 137 15.34 5.49 -4.82
C LEU A 137 16.80 5.45 -5.30
N ALA A 138 17.10 4.78 -6.41
CA ALA A 138 18.42 4.74 -7.00
C ALA A 138 18.89 6.12 -7.46
N ALA A 139 17.99 6.95 -8.02
CA ALA A 139 18.30 8.31 -8.47
C ALA A 139 18.55 9.28 -7.31
N GLN A 140 17.98 9.03 -6.13
CA GLN A 140 18.15 9.85 -4.92
C GLN A 140 19.31 9.40 -4.05
N ALA A 141 19.89 8.22 -4.31
CA ALA A 141 21.10 7.79 -3.63
C ALA A 141 22.20 8.83 -3.91
N PRO A 142 22.86 9.40 -2.87
CA PRO A 142 23.96 10.29 -3.11
C PRO A 142 25.00 9.53 -3.93
N SER A 143 25.39 10.11 -5.06
CA SER A 143 26.59 9.63 -5.75
C SER A 143 27.73 9.86 -4.75
N LEU A 144 28.17 8.80 -4.08
CA LEU A 144 29.44 8.81 -3.38
C LEU A 144 30.45 9.16 -4.46
N GLY A 145 30.97 10.42 -4.42
CA GLY A 145 32.07 10.80 -5.27
C GLY A 145 33.10 9.70 -5.15
N ARG A 146 33.47 9.09 -6.27
CA ARG A 146 34.67 8.26 -6.30
C ARG A 146 35.74 9.06 -5.57
N PRO A 147 36.42 8.54 -4.57
CA PRO A 147 37.62 9.17 -4.12
C PRO A 147 38.46 9.30 -5.37
N ASP A 148 38.77 10.54 -5.72
CA ASP A 148 39.70 10.80 -6.82
C ASP A 148 40.90 9.89 -6.57
N ALA A 149 41.10 8.99 -7.50
CA ALA A 149 42.27 8.12 -7.46
C ALA A 149 43.47 9.02 -7.84
N ASP A 150 44.14 9.54 -6.82
CA ASP A 150 45.47 10.10 -6.98
C ASP A 150 46.48 8.98 -7.25
#